data_46fdb7246b4f226fec520fbdc07df545
#
_entry.id   46fdb7246b4f226fec520fbdc07df545
#
_cell.length_a   1.000
_cell.length_b   1.000
_cell.length_c   1.000
_cell.angle_alpha   90.00
_cell.angle_beta   90.00
_cell.angle_gamma   90.00
#
_symmetry.space_group_name_H-M   'P 1'
#
loop_
_entity.id
_entity.type
_entity.pdbx_description
1 polymer ?
#
loop_
_entity_poly.entity_id
_entity_poly.type
_entity_poly.pdbx_seq_one_letter_code
_entity_poly.pdbx_strand_id
1 'polypeptide(L)'
;GNNGNIQIENSEIMLSRAKGIRTGDGGSIAIRDSQLVTNGIYMVEGGTTQRKLKRLEITNSTVVTNDVLGSTGKFTSVGEIVIHGSSIRQSSEDRGNGFGIGCGEYGTFDRIDIQDSQIDIPGFKGGVAIGGGKYTTDPGNSVIRIANSRVFARTRDRWSTASGRDIGSSGDGALRIFIENSTVTAKGGWLFADDTEYVHGIGI
;
A
#
# COMPACT_ATOMS: atom_id res chain seq x y z
N GLY A 1 -12.53 11.76 -14.82
CA GLY A 1 -13.10 10.79 -15.75
C GLY A 1 -12.96 9.40 -15.20
N ASN A 2 -13.95 8.57 -15.41
CA ASN A 2 -13.88 7.15 -15.07
C ASN A 2 -13.01 6.42 -16.10
N ASN A 3 -12.35 5.36 -15.73
CA ASN A 3 -11.50 4.49 -16.57
C ASN A 3 -10.27 5.19 -17.21
N GLY A 4 -9.73 6.21 -16.58
CA GLY A 4 -8.49 6.85 -17.05
C GLY A 4 -7.28 5.94 -16.85
N ASN A 5 -6.48 5.71 -17.90
CA ASN A 5 -5.21 5.02 -17.79
C ASN A 5 -4.07 6.04 -17.85
N ILE A 6 -3.08 5.87 -16.96
CA ILE A 6 -1.86 6.67 -16.92
C ILE A 6 -0.69 5.74 -17.21
N GLN A 7 0.14 6.13 -18.17
CA GLN A 7 1.41 5.46 -18.48
C GLN A 7 2.54 6.47 -18.35
N ILE A 8 3.59 6.09 -17.65
CA ILE A 8 4.82 6.86 -17.44
C ILE A 8 5.97 5.92 -17.77
N GLU A 9 6.74 6.25 -18.78
CA GLU A 9 7.83 5.42 -19.25
C GLU A 9 9.08 6.27 -19.53
N ASN A 10 10.25 5.73 -19.21
CA ASN A 10 11.55 6.35 -19.46
C ASN A 10 11.62 7.81 -19.00
N SER A 11 11.09 8.10 -17.82
CA SER A 11 10.86 9.48 -17.37
C SER A 11 11.47 9.76 -16.00
N GLU A 12 11.86 11.03 -15.80
CA GLU A 12 12.17 11.58 -14.49
C GLU A 12 11.10 12.61 -14.12
N ILE A 13 10.39 12.37 -13.02
CA ILE A 13 9.28 13.22 -12.59
C ILE A 13 9.45 13.61 -11.13
N MET A 14 9.42 14.92 -10.86
CA MET A 14 9.47 15.48 -9.51
C MET A 14 8.21 16.31 -9.23
N LEU A 15 7.35 15.83 -8.35
CA LEU A 15 6.10 16.47 -7.96
C LEU A 15 6.17 16.93 -6.49
N SER A 16 6.92 18.00 -6.22
CA SER A 16 7.22 18.42 -4.85
C SER A 16 6.05 19.05 -4.08
N ARG A 17 5.01 19.52 -4.76
CA ARG A 17 3.84 20.16 -4.13
C ARG A 17 2.49 19.69 -4.68
N ALA A 18 2.48 18.77 -5.62
CA ALA A 18 1.26 18.24 -6.22
C ALA A 18 0.63 17.17 -5.32
N LYS A 19 -0.65 16.93 -5.52
CA LYS A 19 -1.39 15.86 -4.79
C LYS A 19 -1.01 14.44 -5.23
N GLY A 20 0.01 14.27 -6.07
CA GLY A 20 0.47 12.99 -6.58
C GLY A 20 -0.11 12.61 -7.95
N ILE A 21 0.19 11.39 -8.39
CA ILE A 21 -0.31 10.79 -9.63
C ILE A 21 -1.63 10.11 -9.33
N ARG A 22 -2.69 10.46 -10.04
CA ARG A 22 -4.04 10.04 -9.71
C ARG A 22 -4.84 9.59 -10.91
N THR A 23 -5.63 8.56 -10.73
CA THR A 23 -6.65 8.14 -11.69
C THR A 23 -8.05 8.15 -11.08
N GLY A 24 -9.08 8.03 -11.91
CA GLY A 24 -10.46 7.83 -11.49
C GLY A 24 -10.80 6.36 -11.26
N ASP A 25 -12.07 6.12 -10.98
CA ASP A 25 -12.62 4.77 -10.80
C ASP A 25 -12.42 3.92 -12.06
N GLY A 26 -12.07 2.65 -11.87
CA GLY A 26 -11.79 1.69 -12.94
C GLY A 26 -10.51 1.96 -13.73
N GLY A 27 -9.73 2.97 -13.36
CA GLY A 27 -8.48 3.32 -14.02
C GLY A 27 -7.31 2.44 -13.67
N SER A 28 -6.22 2.57 -14.44
CA SER A 28 -4.95 1.90 -14.20
C SER A 28 -3.79 2.88 -14.27
N ILE A 29 -2.73 2.60 -13.52
CA ILE A 29 -1.48 3.38 -13.54
C ILE A 29 -0.33 2.42 -13.81
N ALA A 30 0.48 2.69 -14.83
CA ALA A 30 1.69 1.95 -15.14
C ALA A 30 2.89 2.90 -15.17
N ILE A 31 3.95 2.53 -14.48
CA ILE A 31 5.21 3.27 -14.38
C ILE A 31 6.34 2.30 -14.71
N ARG A 32 7.14 2.62 -15.74
CA ARG A 32 8.21 1.76 -16.21
C ARG A 32 9.47 2.55 -16.47
N ASP A 33 10.62 1.96 -16.13
CA ASP A 33 11.95 2.49 -16.43
C ASP A 33 12.08 3.96 -16.05
N SER A 34 11.56 4.35 -14.88
CA SER A 34 11.37 5.76 -14.51
C SER A 34 11.83 6.07 -13.08
N GLN A 35 12.11 7.37 -12.85
CA GLN A 35 12.41 7.89 -11.51
C GLN A 35 11.35 8.90 -11.09
N LEU A 36 10.71 8.66 -9.95
CA LEU A 36 9.62 9.50 -9.49
C LEU A 36 9.84 9.95 -8.04
N VAL A 37 9.62 11.25 -7.81
CA VAL A 37 9.40 11.82 -6.50
C VAL A 37 8.01 12.42 -6.47
N THR A 38 7.11 11.89 -5.65
CA THR A 38 5.69 12.24 -5.67
C THR A 38 5.07 12.18 -4.28
N ASN A 39 3.94 12.84 -4.06
CA ASN A 39 3.22 12.70 -2.80
C ASN A 39 2.44 11.37 -2.70
N GLY A 40 2.14 10.71 -3.81
CA GLY A 40 1.45 9.42 -3.83
C GLY A 40 1.07 9.00 -5.24
N ILE A 41 0.73 7.74 -5.41
CA ILE A 41 0.26 7.15 -6.66
C ILE A 41 -1.01 6.37 -6.32
N TYR A 42 -2.17 6.94 -6.63
CA TYR A 42 -3.41 6.36 -6.15
C TYR A 42 -4.64 6.73 -6.96
N MET A 43 -5.71 6.00 -6.70
CA MET A 43 -7.04 6.40 -7.17
C MET A 43 -7.61 7.49 -6.26
N VAL A 44 -8.26 8.46 -6.87
CA VAL A 44 -8.89 9.57 -6.14
C VAL A 44 -10.01 9.07 -5.26
N GLU A 45 -10.02 9.57 -4.03
CA GLU A 45 -11.02 9.31 -3.01
C GLU A 45 -12.45 9.48 -3.52
N GLY A 46 -13.32 8.58 -3.17
CA GLY A 46 -14.67 8.48 -3.69
C GLY A 46 -15.77 8.42 -2.67
N GLY A 47 -15.99 9.41 -1.86
CA GLY A 47 -17.23 9.59 -1.08
C GLY A 47 -17.82 8.29 -0.48
N THR A 48 -19.12 8.08 -0.67
CA THR A 48 -19.88 6.91 -0.15
C THR A 48 -20.00 5.75 -1.15
N THR A 49 -19.47 5.88 -2.35
CA THR A 49 -19.61 4.86 -3.41
C THR A 49 -18.34 4.00 -3.46
N GLN A 50 -18.52 2.69 -3.56
CA GLN A 50 -17.39 1.79 -3.79
C GLN A 50 -16.71 2.12 -5.12
N ARG A 51 -15.39 2.28 -5.06
CA ARG A 51 -14.55 2.55 -6.23
C ARG A 51 -13.36 1.61 -6.24
N LYS A 52 -12.87 1.29 -7.43
CA LYS A 52 -11.77 0.33 -7.59
C LYS A 52 -10.71 0.86 -8.55
N LEU A 53 -9.48 0.98 -8.06
CA LEU A 53 -8.31 1.05 -8.92
C LEU A 53 -8.12 -0.33 -9.56
N LYS A 54 -8.15 -0.43 -10.87
CA LYS A 54 -8.03 -1.72 -11.56
C LYS A 54 -6.63 -2.31 -11.37
N ARG A 55 -5.59 -1.50 -11.62
CA ARG A 55 -4.21 -1.95 -11.54
C ARG A 55 -3.26 -0.78 -11.28
N LEU A 56 -2.29 -0.99 -10.40
CA LEU A 56 -1.07 -0.21 -10.26
C LEU A 56 0.11 -1.10 -10.60
N GLU A 57 0.92 -0.72 -11.58
CA GLU A 57 2.12 -1.43 -12.00
C GLU A 57 3.33 -0.49 -11.92
N ILE A 58 4.39 -0.94 -11.26
CA ILE A 58 5.67 -0.22 -11.15
C ILE A 58 6.78 -1.22 -11.50
N THR A 59 7.46 -0.97 -12.61
CA THR A 59 8.47 -1.89 -13.14
C THR A 59 9.78 -1.15 -13.39
N ASN A 60 10.91 -1.73 -12.99
CA ASN A 60 12.27 -1.21 -13.18
C ASN A 60 12.41 0.26 -12.80
N SER A 61 11.73 0.69 -11.74
CA SER A 61 11.60 2.11 -11.42
C SER A 61 12.02 2.43 -10.00
N THR A 62 12.42 3.67 -9.77
CA THR A 62 12.66 4.21 -8.44
C THR A 62 11.56 5.19 -8.08
N VAL A 63 10.85 4.93 -6.99
CA VAL A 63 9.77 5.80 -6.51
C VAL A 63 10.02 6.23 -5.09
N VAL A 64 10.12 7.53 -4.88
CA VAL A 64 10.09 8.17 -3.56
C VAL A 64 8.72 8.82 -3.38
N THR A 65 7.99 8.39 -2.37
CA THR A 65 6.64 8.91 -2.11
C THR A 65 6.49 9.37 -0.66
N ASN A 66 5.63 10.36 -0.43
CA ASN A 66 5.27 10.81 0.92
C ASN A 66 3.96 10.20 1.41
N ASP A 67 3.22 9.54 0.53
CA ASP A 67 1.88 9.03 0.79
C ASP A 67 1.70 7.67 0.11
N VAL A 68 0.50 7.20 -0.02
CA VAL A 68 0.10 5.86 -0.40
C VAL A 68 0.37 5.47 -1.86
N LEU A 69 0.52 4.16 -2.07
CA LEU A 69 0.50 3.50 -3.38
C LEU A 69 -0.71 2.57 -3.44
N GLY A 70 -1.72 2.93 -4.24
CA GLY A 70 -2.93 2.13 -4.38
C GLY A 70 -4.22 2.93 -4.37
N SER A 71 -5.06 2.80 -3.35
CA SER A 71 -6.29 3.60 -3.24
C SER A 71 -6.41 4.25 -1.87
N THR A 72 -6.98 5.45 -1.79
CA THR A 72 -7.13 6.21 -0.55
C THR A 72 -8.59 6.44 -0.23
N GLY A 73 -8.89 6.58 1.07
CA GLY A 73 -10.22 6.91 1.54
C GLY A 73 -11.09 5.71 1.83
N LYS A 74 -12.30 5.98 2.26
CA LYS A 74 -13.27 4.93 2.62
C LYS A 74 -13.86 4.30 1.36
N PHE A 75 -14.13 2.99 1.45
CA PHE A 75 -14.77 2.20 0.39
C PHE A 75 -14.00 2.19 -0.94
N THR A 76 -12.68 2.37 -0.89
CA THR A 76 -11.84 2.33 -2.09
C THR A 76 -11.01 1.05 -2.13
N SER A 77 -11.12 0.32 -3.22
CA SER A 77 -10.49 -0.98 -3.43
C SER A 77 -9.38 -0.92 -4.48
N VAL A 78 -8.56 -1.96 -4.51
CA VAL A 78 -7.53 -2.16 -5.53
C VAL A 78 -7.66 -3.56 -6.11
N GLY A 79 -7.63 -3.70 -7.43
CA GLY A 79 -7.52 -5.00 -8.08
C GLY A 79 -6.12 -5.57 -7.85
N GLU A 80 -5.16 -5.02 -8.56
CA GLU A 80 -3.79 -5.50 -8.48
C GLU A 80 -2.80 -4.37 -8.22
N ILE A 81 -1.80 -4.65 -7.39
CA ILE A 81 -0.58 -3.88 -7.28
C ILE A 81 0.58 -4.81 -7.65
N VAL A 82 1.34 -4.44 -8.67
CA VAL A 82 2.50 -5.19 -9.15
C VAL A 82 3.73 -4.30 -9.07
N ILE A 83 4.74 -4.71 -8.32
CA ILE A 83 6.01 -4.01 -8.18
C ILE A 83 7.12 -4.99 -8.54
N HIS A 84 7.81 -4.74 -9.63
CA HIS A 84 8.84 -5.62 -10.15
C HIS A 84 10.13 -4.86 -10.47
N GLY A 85 11.28 -5.40 -10.06
CA GLY A 85 12.59 -4.83 -10.34
C GLY A 85 12.78 -3.40 -9.83
N SER A 86 12.05 -3.00 -8.79
CA SER A 86 11.88 -1.59 -8.44
C SER A 86 12.32 -1.27 -7.02
N SER A 87 12.64 0.01 -6.79
CA SER A 87 12.92 0.55 -5.47
C SER A 87 11.83 1.54 -5.05
N ILE A 88 11.13 1.22 -3.97
CA ILE A 88 10.08 2.07 -3.41
C ILE A 88 10.52 2.54 -2.03
N ARG A 89 10.56 3.85 -1.83
CA ARG A 89 10.83 4.44 -0.54
C ARG A 89 9.75 5.45 -0.17
N GLN A 90 9.23 5.31 1.03
CA GLN A 90 8.40 6.34 1.62
C GLN A 90 9.25 7.28 2.47
N SER A 91 9.13 8.59 2.23
CA SER A 91 10.00 9.61 2.84
C SER A 91 9.44 10.23 4.12
N SER A 92 8.18 9.99 4.47
CA SER A 92 7.52 10.64 5.60
C SER A 92 6.97 9.63 6.60
N GLU A 93 7.37 9.81 7.86
CA GLU A 93 6.91 8.98 8.97
C GLU A 93 5.55 9.41 9.56
N ASP A 94 4.99 10.55 9.13
CA ASP A 94 3.94 11.25 9.90
C ASP A 94 2.61 11.40 9.17
N ARG A 95 2.38 10.73 8.06
CA ARG A 95 1.14 10.94 7.31
C ARG A 95 0.15 9.79 7.41
N GLY A 96 -1.06 10.17 7.72
CA GLY A 96 -2.32 9.55 7.34
C GLY A 96 -2.77 8.31 8.08
N ASN A 97 -4.05 8.24 8.25
CA ASN A 97 -4.78 7.05 8.65
C ASN A 97 -4.86 6.12 7.44
N GLY A 98 -4.17 4.96 7.47
CA GLY A 98 -4.43 4.06 6.38
C GLY A 98 -3.37 2.99 6.11
N PHE A 99 -2.63 3.14 5.02
CA PHE A 99 -1.73 2.07 4.53
C PHE A 99 -0.63 2.70 3.65
N GLY A 100 0.43 1.95 3.44
CA GLY A 100 1.54 2.33 2.56
C GLY A 100 1.32 1.87 1.13
N ILE A 101 1.17 0.56 0.94
CA ILE A 101 0.89 -0.08 -0.34
C ILE A 101 -0.38 -0.90 -0.17
N GLY A 102 -1.48 -0.53 -0.86
CA GLY A 102 -2.72 -1.29 -0.74
C GLY A 102 -4.01 -0.51 -0.92
N CYS A 103 -5.03 -0.79 -0.11
CA CYS A 103 -6.34 -0.17 -0.20
C CYS A 103 -6.75 0.56 1.08
N GLY A 104 -7.72 1.49 0.94
CA GLY A 104 -8.25 2.30 2.04
C GLY A 104 -9.18 1.57 3.00
N GLU A 105 -9.74 2.32 3.95
CA GLU A 105 -10.71 1.80 4.92
C GLU A 105 -11.93 1.20 4.21
N TYR A 106 -12.43 0.06 4.69
CA TYR A 106 -13.55 -0.68 4.11
C TYR A 106 -13.38 -1.08 2.64
N GLY A 107 -12.16 -0.94 2.10
CA GLY A 107 -11.84 -1.40 0.77
C GLY A 107 -11.42 -2.88 0.74
N THR A 108 -11.14 -3.39 -0.43
CA THR A 108 -10.58 -4.72 -0.65
C THR A 108 -9.41 -4.64 -1.62
N PHE A 109 -8.57 -5.65 -1.64
CA PHE A 109 -7.59 -5.82 -2.71
C PHE A 109 -7.62 -7.27 -3.18
N ASP A 110 -7.35 -7.49 -4.47
CA ASP A 110 -7.30 -8.85 -5.00
C ASP A 110 -5.87 -9.40 -4.87
N ARG A 111 -4.85 -8.59 -5.26
CA ARG A 111 -3.46 -9.04 -5.25
C ARG A 111 -2.47 -7.89 -5.02
N ILE A 112 -1.46 -8.17 -4.22
CA ILE A 112 -0.23 -7.37 -4.11
C ILE A 112 0.94 -8.30 -4.43
N ASP A 113 1.70 -8.02 -5.48
CA ASP A 113 2.84 -8.83 -5.94
C ASP A 113 4.10 -7.96 -5.97
N ILE A 114 5.09 -8.30 -5.14
CA ILE A 114 6.35 -7.60 -5.01
C ILE A 114 7.46 -8.61 -5.38
N GLN A 115 8.17 -8.34 -6.47
CA GLN A 115 9.19 -9.24 -6.97
C GLN A 115 10.46 -8.49 -7.34
N ASP A 116 11.63 -9.07 -7.04
CA ASP A 116 12.96 -8.55 -7.38
C ASP A 116 13.14 -7.07 -6.96
N SER A 117 12.58 -6.69 -5.81
CA SER A 117 12.37 -5.28 -5.45
C SER A 117 12.87 -4.94 -4.04
N GLN A 118 13.11 -3.65 -3.82
CA GLN A 118 13.41 -3.11 -2.51
C GLN A 118 12.30 -2.15 -2.07
N ILE A 119 11.66 -2.45 -0.94
CA ILE A 119 10.57 -1.68 -0.36
C ILE A 119 10.98 -1.17 1.01
N ASP A 120 10.89 0.14 1.23
CA ASP A 120 11.19 0.79 2.50
C ASP A 120 10.02 1.69 2.92
N ILE A 121 9.20 1.19 3.85
CA ILE A 121 8.06 1.89 4.42
C ILE A 121 8.28 2.08 5.92
N PRO A 122 8.85 3.21 6.34
CA PRO A 122 9.35 3.42 7.71
C PRO A 122 8.27 3.65 8.77
N GLY A 123 7.02 3.86 8.39
CA GLY A 123 5.96 3.96 9.38
C GLY A 123 4.71 4.75 9.00
N PHE A 124 3.56 4.19 9.30
CA PHE A 124 2.24 4.84 9.24
C PHE A 124 1.58 4.90 10.60
N LYS A 125 0.77 5.91 10.85
CA LYS A 125 -0.11 5.96 12.02
C LYS A 125 -1.37 5.13 11.77
N GLY A 126 -1.62 4.14 12.60
CA GLY A 126 -2.92 3.49 12.71
C GLY A 126 -3.41 2.72 11.49
N GLY A 127 -2.51 2.07 10.78
CA GLY A 127 -2.90 1.36 9.57
C GLY A 127 -2.06 0.13 9.29
N VAL A 128 -2.00 -0.25 8.03
CA VAL A 128 -1.23 -1.38 7.52
C VAL A 128 -0.16 -0.85 6.57
N ALA A 129 1.10 -1.26 6.71
CA ALA A 129 2.15 -0.80 5.81
C ALA A 129 1.98 -1.41 4.41
N ILE A 130 1.67 -2.69 4.31
CA ILE A 130 1.38 -3.37 3.03
C ILE A 130 0.13 -4.22 3.19
N GLY A 131 -0.96 -3.88 2.47
CA GLY A 131 -2.20 -4.65 2.52
C GLY A 131 -3.48 -3.83 2.59
N GLY A 132 -4.47 -4.31 3.33
CA GLY A 132 -5.75 -3.64 3.51
C GLY A 132 -5.75 -2.68 4.69
N GLY A 133 -6.38 -1.53 4.51
CA GLY A 133 -6.58 -0.54 5.56
C GLY A 133 -7.54 -0.98 6.65
N LYS A 134 -7.88 -0.05 7.54
CA LYS A 134 -8.80 -0.31 8.66
C LYS A 134 -10.16 -0.82 8.18
N TYR A 135 -10.71 -1.82 8.86
CA TYR A 135 -12.00 -2.45 8.52
C TYR A 135 -12.07 -3.01 7.09
N THR A 136 -10.94 -3.37 6.49
CA THR A 136 -10.93 -4.05 5.20
C THR A 136 -11.59 -5.41 5.36
N THR A 137 -12.65 -5.64 4.60
CA THR A 137 -13.24 -6.98 4.49
C THR A 137 -12.52 -7.72 3.39
N ASP A 138 -11.75 -8.73 3.76
CA ASP A 138 -11.11 -9.61 2.78
C ASP A 138 -12.17 -10.59 2.22
N PRO A 139 -12.39 -10.63 0.91
CA PRO A 139 -13.32 -11.59 0.32
C PRO A 139 -12.83 -13.05 0.37
N GLY A 140 -11.73 -13.31 1.09
CA GLY A 140 -11.17 -14.67 1.22
C GLY A 140 -10.27 -15.10 0.05
N ASN A 141 -10.02 -14.20 -0.89
CA ASN A 141 -9.20 -14.46 -2.08
C ASN A 141 -8.01 -13.52 -2.23
N SER A 142 -7.83 -12.60 -1.30
CA SER A 142 -6.72 -11.64 -1.35
C SER A 142 -5.36 -12.35 -1.18
N VAL A 143 -4.38 -11.91 -1.95
CA VAL A 143 -3.03 -12.49 -1.96
C VAL A 143 -2.00 -11.38 -1.84
N ILE A 144 -1.03 -11.58 -0.94
CA ILE A 144 0.23 -10.82 -0.91
C ILE A 144 1.35 -11.81 -1.25
N ARG A 145 2.11 -11.52 -2.30
CA ARG A 145 3.30 -12.28 -2.67
C ARG A 145 4.53 -11.38 -2.61
N ILE A 146 5.58 -11.86 -1.97
CA ILE A 146 6.87 -11.19 -1.90
C ILE A 146 7.92 -12.21 -2.31
N ALA A 147 8.61 -11.98 -3.43
CA ALA A 147 9.60 -12.90 -3.97
C ALA A 147 10.91 -12.17 -4.32
N ASN A 148 12.06 -12.79 -4.02
CA ASN A 148 13.40 -12.29 -4.32
C ASN A 148 13.60 -10.82 -3.90
N SER A 149 13.00 -10.40 -2.79
CA SER A 149 12.88 -8.99 -2.45
C SER A 149 13.36 -8.67 -1.04
N ARG A 150 13.69 -7.40 -0.83
CA ARG A 150 13.96 -6.86 0.49
C ARG A 150 12.86 -5.88 0.89
N VAL A 151 12.12 -6.21 1.93
CA VAL A 151 10.99 -5.41 2.40
C VAL A 151 11.21 -5.00 3.84
N PHE A 152 11.20 -3.70 4.09
CA PHE A 152 11.08 -3.12 5.40
C PHE A 152 9.71 -2.45 5.51
N ALA A 153 8.88 -2.98 6.38
CA ALA A 153 7.53 -2.49 6.63
C ALA A 153 7.36 -2.19 8.12
N ARG A 154 6.87 -1.00 8.45
CA ARG A 154 6.63 -0.59 9.82
C ARG A 154 5.36 0.23 9.91
N THR A 155 4.54 -0.07 10.91
CA THR A 155 3.45 0.81 11.34
C THR A 155 3.84 1.53 12.62
N ARG A 156 3.44 2.78 12.75
CA ARG A 156 3.55 3.56 13.98
C ARG A 156 2.14 3.79 14.52
N ASP A 157 1.78 3.10 15.57
CA ASP A 157 0.59 3.48 16.31
C ASP A 157 0.96 4.08 17.66
N ARG A 158 0.55 5.31 17.87
CA ARG A 158 0.62 5.97 19.17
C ARG A 158 -0.75 6.25 19.76
N TRP A 159 -1.83 6.17 18.96
CA TRP A 159 -3.10 6.82 19.34
C TRP A 159 -4.36 6.12 18.84
N SER A 160 -4.32 4.98 18.21
CA SER A 160 -5.53 4.35 17.73
C SER A 160 -5.70 2.94 18.26
N THR A 161 -6.91 2.62 18.67
CA THR A 161 -7.42 1.29 19.01
C THR A 161 -7.52 0.36 17.77
N ALA A 162 -6.89 0.72 16.66
CA ALA A 162 -6.86 -0.11 15.47
C ALA A 162 -5.54 -0.85 15.42
N SER A 163 -5.61 -2.17 15.38
CA SER A 163 -4.49 -3.08 15.24
C SER A 163 -3.60 -2.68 14.04
N GLY A 164 -2.50 -1.99 14.30
CA GLY A 164 -1.51 -1.69 13.28
C GLY A 164 -0.81 -2.97 12.85
N ARG A 165 -0.91 -3.34 11.57
CA ARG A 165 -0.22 -4.48 10.98
C ARG A 165 0.82 -3.99 9.98
N ASP A 166 2.02 -4.55 10.03
CA ASP A 166 3.05 -4.16 9.08
C ASP A 166 2.74 -4.74 7.69
N ILE A 167 2.34 -6.00 7.63
CA ILE A 167 1.90 -6.64 6.38
C ILE A 167 0.64 -7.45 6.68
N GLY A 168 -0.42 -7.23 5.93
CA GLY A 168 -1.65 -7.98 6.14
C GLY A 168 -2.94 -7.21 5.88
N SER A 169 -3.99 -7.58 6.59
CA SER A 169 -5.29 -6.89 6.58
C SER A 169 -5.77 -6.68 8.02
N SER A 170 -6.38 -5.55 8.29
CA SER A 170 -6.94 -5.26 9.62
C SER A 170 -8.41 -5.71 9.80
N GLY A 171 -8.97 -6.37 8.80
CA GLY A 171 -10.35 -6.85 8.81
C GLY A 171 -10.47 -8.36 8.95
N ASP A 172 -11.70 -8.84 9.00
CA ASP A 172 -12.05 -10.25 8.98
C ASP A 172 -11.93 -10.79 7.55
N GLY A 173 -11.35 -11.98 7.39
CA GLY A 173 -11.23 -12.63 6.09
C GLY A 173 -9.94 -13.46 5.96
N ALA A 174 -9.90 -14.32 4.95
CA ALA A 174 -8.76 -15.19 4.68
C ALA A 174 -7.78 -14.52 3.70
N LEU A 175 -6.71 -13.98 4.23
CA LEU A 175 -5.58 -13.46 3.45
C LEU A 175 -4.51 -14.54 3.30
N ARG A 176 -3.97 -14.70 2.09
CA ARG A 176 -2.83 -15.57 1.82
C ARG A 176 -1.57 -14.73 1.61
N ILE A 177 -0.52 -15.04 2.37
CA ILE A 177 0.77 -14.37 2.26
C ILE A 177 1.83 -15.41 1.85
N PHE A 178 2.52 -15.15 0.74
CA PHE A 178 3.61 -15.97 0.24
C PHE A 178 4.90 -15.15 0.26
N ILE A 179 5.93 -15.67 0.91
CA ILE A 179 7.25 -15.04 0.99
C ILE A 179 8.28 -16.07 0.51
N GLU A 180 8.97 -15.74 -0.59
CA GLU A 180 9.97 -16.62 -1.23
C GLU A 180 11.29 -15.88 -1.41
N ASN A 181 12.40 -16.50 -1.04
CA ASN A 181 13.77 -15.99 -1.25
C ASN A 181 13.93 -14.50 -0.86
N SER A 182 13.28 -14.06 0.21
CA SER A 182 13.16 -12.65 0.54
C SER A 182 13.58 -12.35 1.97
N THR A 183 14.07 -11.12 2.19
CA THR A 183 14.27 -10.60 3.54
C THR A 183 13.13 -9.63 3.86
N VAL A 184 12.29 -10.02 4.80
CA VAL A 184 11.16 -9.19 5.26
C VAL A 184 11.39 -8.79 6.71
N THR A 185 11.45 -7.50 6.98
CA THR A 185 11.52 -6.94 8.32
C THR A 185 10.21 -6.21 8.60
N ALA A 186 9.39 -6.82 9.43
CA ALA A 186 8.17 -6.23 9.95
C ALA A 186 8.41 -5.81 11.40
N LYS A 187 8.20 -4.53 11.72
CA LYS A 187 8.32 -4.00 13.08
C LYS A 187 6.97 -3.49 13.54
N GLY A 188 6.21 -4.35 14.18
CA GLY A 188 4.90 -4.04 14.74
C GLY A 188 4.91 -2.79 15.62
N GLY A 189 3.77 -2.10 15.66
CA GLY A 189 3.57 -0.89 16.45
C GLY A 189 3.80 -1.12 17.95
N TRP A 190 3.68 -0.06 18.73
CA TRP A 190 3.90 -0.09 20.18
C TRP A 190 2.85 -0.94 20.88
N LEU A 191 3.30 -1.86 21.72
CA LEU A 191 2.47 -2.49 22.74
C LEU A 191 2.27 -1.48 23.88
N PHE A 192 1.05 -1.07 24.12
CA PHE A 192 0.68 -0.43 25.39
C PHE A 192 0.31 -1.50 26.40
N ALA A 193 0.77 -1.35 27.63
CA ALA A 193 0.58 -2.35 28.70
C ALA A 193 -0.89 -2.59 29.08
N ASP A 194 -1.79 -1.71 28.67
CA ASP A 194 -3.22 -1.76 28.99
C ASP A 194 -4.11 -2.19 27.82
N ASP A 195 -3.55 -2.43 26.63
CA ASP A 195 -4.31 -2.83 25.45
C ASP A 195 -4.26 -4.34 25.28
N THR A 196 -5.44 -4.95 25.25
CA THR A 196 -5.61 -6.38 24.92
C THR A 196 -5.50 -6.65 23.43
N GLU A 197 -5.15 -5.66 22.62
CA GLU A 197 -4.94 -5.81 21.19
C GLU A 197 -3.51 -6.18 20.86
N TYR A 198 -3.34 -7.31 20.22
CA TYR A 198 -2.04 -7.81 19.77
C TYR A 198 -1.63 -7.14 18.46
N VAL A 199 -0.44 -6.57 18.43
CA VAL A 199 0.19 -6.09 17.21
C VAL A 199 0.98 -7.24 16.59
N HIS A 200 0.58 -7.68 15.43
CA HIS A 200 1.28 -8.74 14.70
C HIS A 200 2.15 -8.12 13.60
N GLY A 201 3.41 -8.48 13.56
CA GLY A 201 4.34 -8.02 12.53
C GLY A 201 3.92 -8.49 11.13
N ILE A 202 3.45 -9.73 11.02
CA ILE A 202 2.83 -10.28 9.81
C ILE A 202 1.46 -10.77 10.22
N GLY A 203 0.43 -10.07 9.79
CA GLY A 203 -0.96 -10.43 10.11
C GLY A 203 -1.46 -11.54 9.18
N ILE A 204 -1.80 -12.65 9.74
CA ILE A 204 -2.53 -13.74 9.08
C ILE A 204 -4.00 -13.61 9.45
#